data_e3b5fb5f7856d498744918bb995ef20d
#
_entry.id   e3b5fb5f7856d498744918bb995ef20d
#
_cell.length_a   1.000
_cell.length_b   1.000
_cell.length_c   1.000
_cell.angle_alpha   90.00
_cell.angle_beta   90.00
_cell.angle_gamma   90.00
#
_symmetry.space_group_name_H-M   'P 1'
#
loop_
_entity.id
_entity.type
_entity.pdbx_description
1 polymer ?
#
loop_
_entity_poly.entity_id
_entity_poly.type
_entity_poly.pdbx_seq_one_letter_code
_entity_poly.pdbx_strand_id
1 'polypeptide(L)'
;MAKTKIKVGFAGTPKIAFDIFSEILSSKDISTEFVLTQPDKSSGRGLVTSKSLFANIDNVPVLQPESLSGEELIKKIEAFNIDLLVVVAYGKILPSWLLNTPKFGCLNIHFSNLPKYRGAAPIQRAIENGEKETGISFMKLTEGLDEGPIYKNFVINIENKDYFEVESLLLEESLSSVCYVIKAVTENLQPKEQDHSLASLANKINRNEGQIDWTNRGREIVNKFLAFNKWPKVFFKLGGMDVEAVNLHIHSNDIGRPGEISEFNEESLKIYCGDGVVALTSVKFPGKKVIGSKDFFNSKRDIISQGDLLI
;
A
#
# COMPACT_ATOMS: atom_id res chain seq x y z
N MET A 1 -7.89 -18.02 -38.75
CA MET A 1 -7.56 -18.85 -37.61
C MET A 1 -7.84 -18.04 -36.36
N ALA A 2 -8.51 -18.61 -35.36
CA ALA A 2 -8.69 -17.91 -34.07
C ALA A 2 -7.31 -17.68 -33.45
N LYS A 3 -7.00 -16.44 -33.06
CA LYS A 3 -5.75 -16.11 -32.37
C LYS A 3 -5.73 -16.84 -31.03
N THR A 4 -4.69 -17.60 -30.75
CA THR A 4 -4.55 -18.32 -29.48
C THR A 4 -4.47 -17.28 -28.35
N LYS A 5 -5.31 -17.43 -27.34
CA LYS A 5 -5.29 -16.54 -26.16
C LYS A 5 -4.02 -16.72 -25.36
N ILE A 6 -3.51 -15.65 -24.76
CA ILE A 6 -2.40 -15.68 -23.82
C ILE A 6 -2.89 -16.34 -22.54
N LYS A 7 -2.24 -17.41 -22.08
CA LYS A 7 -2.57 -18.14 -20.85
C LYS A 7 -1.87 -17.51 -19.66
N VAL A 8 -2.64 -16.97 -18.73
CA VAL A 8 -2.10 -16.26 -17.55
C VAL A 8 -2.53 -16.95 -16.27
N GLY A 9 -1.57 -17.19 -15.37
CA GLY A 9 -1.85 -17.37 -13.95
C GLY A 9 -1.86 -16.01 -13.25
N PHE A 10 -2.62 -15.86 -12.19
CA PHE A 10 -2.64 -14.65 -11.37
C PHE A 10 -2.31 -14.96 -9.91
N ALA A 11 -1.50 -14.12 -9.26
CA ALA A 11 -1.20 -14.22 -7.84
C ALA A 11 -1.44 -12.87 -7.14
N GLY A 12 -2.41 -12.80 -6.22
CA GLY A 12 -2.76 -11.57 -5.53
C GLY A 12 -3.67 -11.80 -4.34
N THR A 13 -3.79 -10.79 -3.44
CA THR A 13 -4.62 -10.95 -2.23
C THR A 13 -5.52 -9.75 -1.96
N PRO A 14 -5.05 -8.48 -1.86
CA PRO A 14 -5.88 -7.34 -1.49
C PRO A 14 -6.82 -6.89 -2.62
N LYS A 15 -7.71 -5.95 -2.28
CA LYS A 15 -8.72 -5.43 -3.23
C LYS A 15 -8.08 -4.88 -4.52
N ILE A 16 -6.99 -4.14 -4.43
CA ILE A 16 -6.29 -3.61 -5.61
C ILE A 16 -5.85 -4.73 -6.56
N ALA A 17 -5.41 -5.88 -6.03
CA ALA A 17 -5.07 -7.05 -6.85
C ALA A 17 -6.32 -7.65 -7.50
N PHE A 18 -7.44 -7.70 -6.80
CA PHE A 18 -8.70 -8.19 -7.34
C PHE A 18 -9.22 -7.29 -8.47
N ASP A 19 -9.14 -5.97 -8.33
CA ASP A 19 -9.57 -5.02 -9.35
C ASP A 19 -8.72 -5.18 -10.63
N ILE A 20 -7.40 -5.29 -10.51
CA ILE A 20 -6.48 -5.55 -11.64
C ILE A 20 -6.75 -6.92 -12.27
N PHE A 21 -6.99 -7.95 -11.46
CA PHE A 21 -7.39 -9.27 -11.96
C PHE A 21 -8.68 -9.20 -12.78
N SER A 22 -9.67 -8.46 -12.31
CA SER A 22 -10.97 -8.32 -13.01
C SER A 22 -10.81 -7.68 -14.38
N GLU A 23 -9.88 -6.73 -14.53
CA GLU A 23 -9.53 -6.15 -15.83
C GLU A 23 -8.88 -7.20 -16.75
N ILE A 24 -7.94 -7.99 -16.24
CA ILE A 24 -7.32 -9.08 -17.01
C ILE A 24 -8.37 -10.10 -17.45
N LEU A 25 -9.29 -10.48 -16.56
CA LEU A 25 -10.34 -11.46 -16.83
C LEU A 25 -11.32 -10.99 -17.92
N SER A 26 -11.56 -9.68 -18.01
CA SER A 26 -12.43 -9.07 -19.03
C SER A 26 -11.82 -9.08 -20.44
N SER A 27 -10.52 -9.31 -20.56
CA SER A 27 -9.79 -9.27 -21.82
C SER A 27 -10.16 -10.42 -22.74
N LYS A 28 -10.41 -10.12 -24.01
CA LYS A 28 -10.70 -11.14 -25.05
C LYS A 28 -9.46 -11.89 -25.51
N ASP A 29 -8.28 -11.31 -25.34
CA ASP A 29 -7.00 -11.86 -25.80
C ASP A 29 -6.27 -12.69 -24.72
N ILE A 30 -6.76 -12.66 -23.47
CA ILE A 30 -6.15 -13.34 -22.33
C ILE A 30 -7.10 -14.43 -21.82
N SER A 31 -6.53 -15.56 -21.38
CA SER A 31 -7.24 -16.62 -20.66
C SER A 31 -6.59 -16.77 -19.29
N THR A 32 -7.38 -16.55 -18.22
CA THR A 32 -6.88 -16.77 -16.86
C THR A 32 -7.10 -18.22 -16.47
N GLU A 33 -6.01 -18.94 -16.23
CA GLU A 33 -6.04 -20.38 -15.98
C GLU A 33 -6.24 -20.71 -14.49
N PHE A 34 -5.71 -19.89 -13.58
CA PHE A 34 -5.91 -20.00 -12.14
C PHE A 34 -5.60 -18.69 -11.40
N VAL A 35 -6.06 -18.62 -10.15
CA VAL A 35 -5.68 -17.58 -9.19
C VAL A 35 -5.01 -18.21 -7.98
N LEU A 36 -3.84 -17.66 -7.59
CA LEU A 36 -3.21 -17.88 -6.30
C LEU A 36 -3.58 -16.73 -5.35
N THR A 37 -4.17 -17.01 -4.22
CA THR A 37 -4.42 -16.01 -3.17
C THR A 37 -4.07 -16.58 -1.80
N GLN A 38 -3.90 -15.71 -0.80
CA GLN A 38 -3.63 -16.19 0.55
C GLN A 38 -4.87 -16.90 1.13
N PRO A 39 -4.67 -17.86 2.04
CA PRO A 39 -5.77 -18.51 2.77
C PRO A 39 -6.64 -17.48 3.49
N ASP A 40 -7.92 -17.81 3.64
CA ASP A 40 -8.85 -17.02 4.42
C ASP A 40 -8.33 -16.88 5.86
N LYS A 41 -8.40 -15.66 6.39
CA LYS A 41 -7.92 -15.39 7.75
C LYS A 41 -9.07 -15.06 8.67
N SER A 42 -9.11 -15.75 9.81
CA SER A 42 -9.98 -15.35 10.91
C SER A 42 -9.39 -14.13 11.61
N SER A 43 -10.14 -13.04 11.71
CA SER A 43 -9.68 -11.79 12.32
C SER A 43 -10.75 -11.17 13.23
N GLY A 44 -10.31 -10.38 14.21
CA GLY A 44 -11.18 -9.63 15.11
C GLY A 44 -11.69 -10.40 16.33
N ARG A 45 -12.35 -9.65 17.23
CA ARG A 45 -13.04 -10.23 18.40
C ARG A 45 -14.27 -10.98 17.89
N GLY A 46 -14.25 -12.31 17.97
CA GLY A 46 -15.33 -13.19 17.48
C GLY A 46 -14.92 -14.06 16.29
N LEU A 47 -13.64 -14.02 15.86
CA LEU A 47 -13.08 -14.92 14.82
C LEU A 47 -13.93 -14.98 13.54
N VAL A 48 -14.36 -13.81 13.04
CA VAL A 48 -15.03 -13.75 11.74
C VAL A 48 -14.03 -14.05 10.65
N THR A 49 -14.26 -15.10 9.87
CA THR A 49 -13.41 -15.45 8.72
C THR A 49 -13.62 -14.44 7.59
N SER A 50 -12.60 -13.67 7.27
CA SER A 50 -12.61 -12.83 6.08
C SER A 50 -12.34 -13.71 4.86
N LYS A 51 -13.37 -13.92 4.04
CA LYS A 51 -13.25 -14.66 2.78
C LYS A 51 -12.44 -13.85 1.76
N SER A 52 -11.64 -14.56 0.98
CA SER A 52 -10.95 -13.96 -0.15
C SER A 52 -11.96 -13.35 -1.14
N LEU A 53 -11.63 -12.18 -1.68
CA LEU A 53 -12.42 -11.54 -2.77
C LEU A 53 -12.49 -12.44 -4.00
N PHE A 54 -11.50 -13.31 -4.18
CA PHE A 54 -11.43 -14.27 -5.29
C PHE A 54 -12.33 -15.51 -5.10
N ALA A 55 -12.93 -15.72 -3.93
CA ALA A 55 -13.69 -16.95 -3.62
C ALA A 55 -14.94 -17.17 -4.49
N ASN A 56 -15.47 -16.11 -5.10
CA ASN A 56 -16.71 -16.15 -5.88
C ASN A 56 -16.47 -15.91 -7.39
N ILE A 57 -15.29 -16.25 -7.90
CA ILE A 57 -15.00 -16.11 -9.33
C ILE A 57 -15.48 -17.38 -10.05
N ASP A 58 -16.38 -17.20 -11.01
CA ASP A 58 -16.85 -18.29 -11.83
C ASP A 58 -15.79 -18.74 -12.87
N ASN A 59 -15.69 -20.04 -13.08
CA ASN A 59 -14.87 -20.67 -14.13
C ASN A 59 -13.35 -20.48 -14.06
N VAL A 60 -12.80 -19.95 -12.96
CA VAL A 60 -11.35 -19.86 -12.74
C VAL A 60 -10.98 -20.56 -11.42
N PRO A 61 -10.14 -21.60 -11.44
CA PRO A 61 -9.69 -22.27 -10.22
C PRO A 61 -8.98 -21.31 -9.27
N VAL A 62 -9.45 -21.24 -8.01
CA VAL A 62 -8.82 -20.44 -6.96
C VAL A 62 -8.02 -21.36 -6.03
N LEU A 63 -6.74 -21.11 -5.91
CA LEU A 63 -5.79 -21.88 -5.11
C LEU A 63 -5.37 -21.04 -3.90
N GLN A 64 -5.57 -21.57 -2.69
CA GLN A 64 -5.22 -20.91 -1.43
C GLN A 64 -4.22 -21.76 -0.62
N PRO A 65 -3.03 -22.05 -1.14
CA PRO A 65 -2.08 -22.89 -0.46
C PRO A 65 -1.50 -22.19 0.78
N GLU A 66 -1.38 -22.90 1.88
CA GLU A 66 -0.66 -22.40 3.07
C GLU A 66 0.84 -22.24 2.78
N SER A 67 1.40 -23.18 2.02
CA SER A 67 2.80 -23.14 1.54
C SER A 67 2.85 -23.33 0.03
N LEU A 68 3.81 -22.68 -0.62
CA LEU A 68 4.13 -22.88 -2.04
C LEU A 68 5.12 -24.05 -2.25
N SER A 69 5.15 -25.02 -1.34
CA SER A 69 5.95 -26.24 -1.43
C SER A 69 5.02 -27.45 -1.50
N GLY A 70 5.48 -28.50 -2.13
CA GLY A 70 4.74 -29.76 -2.24
C GLY A 70 4.49 -30.17 -3.70
N GLU A 71 4.79 -31.44 -4.00
CA GLU A 71 4.73 -31.97 -5.37
C GLU A 71 3.34 -31.87 -6.02
N GLU A 72 2.27 -32.03 -5.22
CA GLU A 72 0.90 -31.96 -5.74
C GLU A 72 0.57 -30.56 -6.28
N LEU A 73 0.93 -29.50 -5.52
CA LEU A 73 0.74 -28.12 -5.96
C LEU A 73 1.58 -27.80 -7.19
N ILE A 74 2.84 -28.24 -7.20
CA ILE A 74 3.76 -28.02 -8.34
C ILE A 74 3.15 -28.65 -9.59
N LYS A 75 2.83 -29.94 -9.56
CA LYS A 75 2.23 -30.68 -10.69
C LYS A 75 0.92 -30.04 -11.16
N LYS A 76 0.09 -29.55 -10.21
CA LYS A 76 -1.17 -28.89 -10.54
C LYS A 76 -0.93 -27.57 -11.29
N ILE A 77 0.02 -26.75 -10.84
CA ILE A 77 0.33 -25.46 -11.49
C ILE A 77 1.01 -25.67 -12.84
N GLU A 78 1.96 -26.61 -12.95
CA GLU A 78 2.60 -26.97 -14.22
C GLU A 78 1.61 -27.45 -15.28
N ALA A 79 0.58 -28.22 -14.86
CA ALA A 79 -0.46 -28.71 -15.76
C ALA A 79 -1.30 -27.63 -16.44
N PHE A 80 -1.38 -26.42 -15.88
CA PHE A 80 -2.04 -25.29 -16.56
C PHE A 80 -1.25 -24.78 -17.76
N ASN A 81 0.05 -25.02 -17.83
CA ASN A 81 0.91 -24.64 -18.95
C ASN A 81 0.74 -23.15 -19.34
N ILE A 82 0.92 -22.27 -18.36
CA ILE A 82 0.73 -20.82 -18.52
C ILE A 82 1.89 -20.15 -19.26
N ASP A 83 1.58 -19.10 -20.01
CA ASP A 83 2.58 -18.27 -20.67
C ASP A 83 3.24 -17.30 -19.68
N LEU A 84 2.46 -16.71 -18.75
CA LEU A 84 2.92 -15.69 -17.81
C LEU A 84 2.20 -15.83 -16.46
N LEU A 85 2.89 -15.60 -15.34
CA LEU A 85 2.25 -15.39 -14.03
C LEU A 85 2.27 -13.91 -13.69
N VAL A 86 1.09 -13.30 -13.54
CA VAL A 86 0.95 -11.91 -13.08
C VAL A 86 0.84 -11.88 -11.56
N VAL A 87 1.66 -11.07 -10.92
CA VAL A 87 1.73 -10.98 -9.46
C VAL A 87 1.43 -9.56 -9.01
N VAL A 88 0.47 -9.41 -8.08
CA VAL A 88 0.07 -8.12 -7.51
C VAL A 88 -0.16 -8.28 -6.01
N ALA A 89 0.71 -7.75 -5.21
CA ALA A 89 0.58 -7.75 -3.74
C ALA A 89 0.16 -9.12 -3.16
N TYR A 90 0.76 -10.20 -3.63
CA TYR A 90 0.43 -11.56 -3.19
C TYR A 90 0.81 -11.81 -1.72
N GLY A 91 1.91 -11.20 -1.27
CA GLY A 91 2.35 -11.22 0.12
C GLY A 91 3.06 -12.51 0.55
N LYS A 92 3.50 -13.35 -0.38
CA LYS A 92 4.39 -14.48 -0.16
C LYS A 92 5.55 -14.41 -1.16
N ILE A 93 6.72 -14.86 -0.73
CA ILE A 93 7.88 -15.04 -1.61
C ILE A 93 7.59 -16.21 -2.55
N LEU A 94 7.81 -16.02 -3.85
CA LEU A 94 7.65 -17.08 -4.84
C LEU A 94 8.94 -17.93 -4.89
N PRO A 95 8.82 -19.26 -4.75
CA PRO A 95 9.98 -20.14 -4.87
C PRO A 95 10.49 -20.20 -6.32
N SER A 96 11.76 -20.53 -6.49
CA SER A 96 12.43 -20.59 -7.81
C SER A 96 11.68 -21.46 -8.83
N TRP A 97 11.06 -22.57 -8.39
CA TRP A 97 10.27 -23.39 -9.31
C TRP A 97 9.10 -22.60 -9.93
N LEU A 98 8.39 -21.79 -9.13
CA LEU A 98 7.25 -21.02 -9.63
C LEU A 98 7.70 -19.82 -10.49
N LEU A 99 8.85 -19.22 -10.18
CA LEU A 99 9.44 -18.16 -11.01
C LEU A 99 9.79 -18.66 -12.42
N ASN A 100 10.14 -19.95 -12.55
CA ASN A 100 10.60 -20.55 -13.80
C ASN A 100 9.52 -21.40 -14.52
N THR A 101 8.38 -21.66 -13.91
CA THR A 101 7.29 -22.45 -14.52
C THR A 101 6.65 -21.74 -15.72
N PRO A 102 6.28 -20.44 -15.66
CA PRO A 102 5.69 -19.79 -16.82
C PRO A 102 6.69 -19.54 -17.94
N LYS A 103 6.27 -19.71 -19.19
CA LYS A 103 7.13 -19.56 -20.38
C LYS A 103 7.88 -18.22 -20.43
N PHE A 104 7.21 -17.11 -20.05
CA PHE A 104 7.79 -15.76 -20.01
C PHE A 104 8.14 -15.32 -18.58
N GLY A 105 8.08 -16.24 -17.60
CA GLY A 105 8.35 -15.95 -16.19
C GLY A 105 7.19 -15.25 -15.46
N CYS A 106 7.53 -14.46 -14.45
CA CYS A 106 6.57 -13.79 -13.59
C CYS A 106 6.66 -12.28 -13.76
N LEU A 107 5.52 -11.64 -14.04
CA LEU A 107 5.36 -10.19 -14.15
C LEU A 107 4.78 -9.65 -12.84
N ASN A 108 5.54 -8.83 -12.11
CA ASN A 108 5.05 -8.14 -10.92
C ASN A 108 4.62 -6.72 -11.25
N ILE A 109 3.49 -6.30 -10.69
CA ILE A 109 3.05 -4.91 -10.69
C ILE A 109 3.42 -4.33 -9.33
N HIS A 110 4.49 -3.51 -9.31
CA HIS A 110 5.00 -2.88 -8.10
C HIS A 110 4.60 -1.41 -8.05
N PHE A 111 4.06 -0.96 -6.91
CA PHE A 111 3.49 0.37 -6.75
C PHE A 111 4.53 1.41 -6.33
N SER A 112 5.62 1.46 -7.08
CA SER A 112 6.62 2.54 -7.04
C SER A 112 7.31 2.71 -8.39
N ASN A 113 7.97 3.86 -8.56
CA ASN A 113 8.89 4.09 -9.66
C ASN A 113 10.26 3.45 -9.31
N LEU A 114 10.39 2.12 -9.54
CA LEU A 114 11.63 1.40 -9.29
C LEU A 114 12.81 2.03 -10.05
N PRO A 115 14.01 2.02 -9.46
CA PRO A 115 14.46 1.23 -8.32
C PRO A 115 14.15 1.81 -6.94
N LYS A 116 13.47 2.96 -6.84
CA LYS A 116 13.05 3.52 -5.56
C LYS A 116 11.94 2.69 -4.93
N TYR A 117 11.97 2.58 -3.59
CA TYR A 117 10.90 1.98 -2.78
C TYR A 117 10.64 0.49 -3.08
N ARG A 118 11.71 -0.33 -3.18
CA ARG A 118 11.59 -1.79 -3.16
C ARG A 118 11.03 -2.28 -1.84
N GLY A 119 10.06 -3.20 -1.84
CA GLY A 119 9.56 -3.82 -0.62
C GLY A 119 8.07 -3.67 -0.37
N ALA A 120 7.66 -3.76 0.91
CA ALA A 120 6.27 -4.07 1.29
C ALA A 120 5.32 -2.86 1.35
N ALA A 121 5.83 -1.62 1.45
CA ALA A 121 5.00 -0.43 1.69
C ALA A 121 5.39 0.77 0.78
N PRO A 122 5.53 0.57 -0.55
CA PRO A 122 6.04 1.60 -1.44
C PRO A 122 5.19 2.87 -1.47
N ILE A 123 3.86 2.74 -1.48
CA ILE A 123 2.94 3.89 -1.52
C ILE A 123 3.13 4.76 -0.27
N GLN A 124 3.05 4.15 0.91
CA GLN A 124 3.15 4.88 2.17
C GLN A 124 4.52 5.56 2.32
N ARG A 125 5.60 4.85 1.99
CA ARG A 125 6.96 5.40 2.13
C ARG A 125 7.23 6.55 1.15
N ALA A 126 6.69 6.50 -0.06
CA ALA A 126 6.80 7.62 -1.00
C ALA A 126 6.08 8.88 -0.47
N ILE A 127 4.85 8.75 0.05
CA ILE A 127 4.09 9.86 0.63
C ILE A 127 4.79 10.39 1.90
N GLU A 128 5.18 9.49 2.83
CA GLU A 128 5.84 9.84 4.09
C GLU A 128 7.13 10.64 3.84
N ASN A 129 7.91 10.26 2.84
CA ASN A 129 9.13 10.96 2.45
C ASN A 129 8.88 12.25 1.66
N GLY A 130 7.63 12.62 1.40
CA GLY A 130 7.28 13.85 0.70
C GLY A 130 7.66 13.85 -0.77
N GLU A 131 7.73 12.69 -1.40
CA GLU A 131 7.96 12.59 -2.84
C GLU A 131 6.83 13.30 -3.59
N LYS A 132 7.19 14.01 -4.67
CA LYS A 132 6.20 14.63 -5.55
C LYS A 132 5.64 13.67 -6.57
N GLU A 133 6.38 12.60 -6.85
CA GLU A 133 6.04 11.60 -7.83
C GLU A 133 6.31 10.20 -7.29
N THR A 134 5.49 9.25 -7.69
CA THR A 134 5.72 7.82 -7.56
C THR A 134 5.33 7.16 -8.88
N GLY A 135 5.02 5.87 -8.90
CA GLY A 135 4.58 5.24 -10.13
C GLY A 135 4.25 3.77 -9.98
N ILE A 136 4.12 3.13 -11.14
CA ILE A 136 3.95 1.70 -11.26
C ILE A 136 5.09 1.16 -12.09
N SER A 137 5.72 0.10 -11.59
CA SER A 137 6.72 -0.65 -12.32
C SER A 137 6.21 -2.04 -12.65
N PHE A 138 6.12 -2.34 -13.93
CA PHE A 138 5.92 -3.69 -14.43
C PHE A 138 7.30 -4.34 -14.59
N MET A 139 7.63 -5.27 -13.68
CA MET A 139 8.96 -5.85 -13.62
C MET A 139 8.91 -7.38 -13.69
N LYS A 140 9.98 -7.98 -14.16
CA LYS A 140 10.20 -9.43 -14.08
C LYS A 140 10.60 -9.78 -12.64
N LEU A 141 9.91 -10.73 -12.02
CA LEU A 141 10.32 -11.23 -10.71
C LEU A 141 11.58 -12.08 -10.82
N THR A 142 12.47 -11.87 -9.86
CA THR A 142 13.67 -12.65 -9.59
C THR A 142 13.65 -13.12 -8.13
N GLU A 143 14.69 -13.79 -7.67
CA GLU A 143 14.78 -14.23 -6.26
C GLU A 143 15.01 -13.08 -5.29
N GLY A 144 15.56 -11.95 -5.76
CA GLY A 144 15.79 -10.75 -4.96
C GLY A 144 14.56 -9.89 -4.78
N LEU A 145 14.59 -9.02 -3.76
CA LEU A 145 13.47 -8.17 -3.39
C LEU A 145 13.28 -7.02 -4.38
N ASP A 146 12.29 -7.14 -5.26
CA ASP A 146 11.87 -6.13 -6.25
C ASP A 146 13.04 -5.52 -7.07
N GLU A 147 14.08 -6.33 -7.33
CA GLU A 147 15.31 -5.90 -8.02
C GLU A 147 15.39 -6.37 -9.47
N GLY A 148 14.44 -7.16 -9.92
CA GLY A 148 14.42 -7.69 -11.28
C GLY A 148 14.24 -6.59 -12.34
N PRO A 149 14.56 -6.90 -13.60
CA PRO A 149 14.52 -5.93 -14.68
C PRO A 149 13.10 -5.47 -15.00
N ILE A 150 12.97 -4.21 -15.45
CA ILE A 150 11.71 -3.50 -15.62
C ILE A 150 11.30 -3.51 -17.10
N TYR A 151 10.07 -3.96 -17.38
CA TYR A 151 9.45 -3.89 -18.70
C TYR A 151 8.92 -2.50 -19.02
N LYS A 152 8.20 -1.87 -18.06
CA LYS A 152 7.58 -0.55 -18.20
C LYS A 152 7.45 0.14 -16.85
N ASN A 153 7.63 1.46 -16.86
CA ASN A 153 7.30 2.34 -15.74
C ASN A 153 6.28 3.39 -16.19
N PHE A 154 5.36 3.73 -15.29
CA PHE A 154 4.42 4.84 -15.42
C PHE A 154 4.56 5.74 -14.20
N VAL A 155 4.88 7.01 -14.41
CA VAL A 155 5.10 8.00 -13.34
C VAL A 155 3.83 8.77 -13.06
N ILE A 156 3.52 8.99 -11.79
CA ILE A 156 2.29 9.64 -11.32
C ILE A 156 2.64 10.72 -10.30
N ASN A 157 2.04 11.91 -10.46
CA ASN A 157 2.18 12.99 -9.48
C ASN A 157 1.33 12.69 -8.22
N ILE A 158 1.99 12.76 -7.05
CA ILE A 158 1.39 12.48 -5.75
C ILE A 158 1.51 13.65 -4.76
N GLU A 159 1.93 14.82 -5.21
CA GLU A 159 2.14 15.98 -4.36
C GLU A 159 0.86 16.34 -3.58
N ASN A 160 0.97 16.44 -2.25
CA ASN A 160 -0.13 16.72 -1.30
C ASN A 160 -1.31 15.73 -1.33
N LYS A 161 -1.14 14.53 -1.85
CA LYS A 161 -2.18 13.49 -1.89
C LYS A 161 -2.05 12.54 -0.72
N ASP A 162 -3.18 12.06 -0.22
CA ASP A 162 -3.21 11.02 0.78
C ASP A 162 -3.09 9.62 0.18
N TYR A 163 -2.99 8.62 1.06
CA TYR A 163 -2.85 7.22 0.65
C TYR A 163 -3.97 6.76 -0.30
N PHE A 164 -5.22 7.13 -0.04
CA PHE A 164 -6.37 6.66 -0.84
C PHE A 164 -6.38 7.30 -2.23
N GLU A 165 -6.04 8.57 -2.32
CA GLU A 165 -5.91 9.28 -3.59
C GLU A 165 -4.79 8.68 -4.44
N VAL A 166 -3.63 8.40 -3.83
CA VAL A 166 -2.49 7.78 -4.53
C VAL A 166 -2.81 6.35 -4.93
N GLU A 167 -3.40 5.53 -4.05
CA GLU A 167 -3.82 4.16 -4.37
C GLU A 167 -4.81 4.14 -5.55
N SER A 168 -5.74 5.10 -5.61
CA SER A 168 -6.71 5.23 -6.70
C SER A 168 -6.03 5.56 -8.04
N LEU A 169 -5.10 6.50 -8.06
CA LEU A 169 -4.36 6.87 -9.28
C LEU A 169 -3.49 5.71 -9.80
N LEU A 170 -2.83 5.00 -8.87
CA LEU A 170 -2.02 3.82 -9.22
C LEU A 170 -2.90 2.68 -9.75
N LEU A 171 -4.09 2.48 -9.18
CA LEU A 171 -5.05 1.51 -9.69
C LEU A 171 -5.53 1.88 -11.10
N GLU A 172 -5.94 3.13 -11.33
CA GLU A 172 -6.41 3.60 -12.65
C GLU A 172 -5.36 3.36 -13.73
N GLU A 173 -4.10 3.74 -13.47
CA GLU A 173 -3.00 3.49 -14.41
C GLU A 173 -2.73 1.99 -14.60
N SER A 174 -2.85 1.17 -13.53
CA SER A 174 -2.69 -0.28 -13.65
C SER A 174 -3.77 -0.89 -14.55
N LEU A 175 -5.03 -0.49 -14.38
CA LEU A 175 -6.15 -0.99 -15.19
C LEU A 175 -5.97 -0.63 -16.67
N SER A 176 -5.52 0.59 -16.97
CA SER A 176 -5.33 1.05 -18.36
C SER A 176 -4.17 0.35 -19.07
N SER A 177 -3.16 -0.10 -18.33
CA SER A 177 -1.88 -0.56 -18.90
C SER A 177 -1.66 -2.07 -18.81
N VAL A 178 -2.28 -2.79 -17.87
CA VAL A 178 -1.94 -4.19 -17.56
C VAL A 178 -2.08 -5.13 -18.75
N CYS A 179 -3.20 -5.09 -19.48
CA CYS A 179 -3.42 -5.98 -20.63
C CYS A 179 -2.46 -5.68 -21.79
N TYR A 180 -2.12 -4.41 -22.00
CA TYR A 180 -1.11 -4.00 -22.97
C TYR A 180 0.27 -4.55 -22.60
N VAL A 181 0.68 -4.42 -21.33
CA VAL A 181 2.01 -4.89 -20.88
C VAL A 181 2.11 -6.42 -20.93
N ILE A 182 1.07 -7.16 -20.51
CA ILE A 182 1.02 -8.63 -20.64
C ILE A 182 1.27 -9.04 -22.09
N LYS A 183 0.57 -8.42 -23.04
CA LYS A 183 0.72 -8.70 -24.46
C LYS A 183 2.13 -8.40 -24.94
N ALA A 184 2.67 -7.23 -24.62
CA ALA A 184 4.01 -6.83 -25.01
C ALA A 184 5.08 -7.79 -24.47
N VAL A 185 4.96 -8.25 -23.22
CA VAL A 185 5.88 -9.22 -22.61
C VAL A 185 5.84 -10.56 -23.36
N THR A 186 4.66 -11.05 -23.69
CA THR A 186 4.49 -12.32 -24.44
C THR A 186 4.89 -12.19 -25.92
N GLU A 187 4.95 -10.98 -26.45
CA GLU A 187 5.50 -10.64 -27.78
C GLU A 187 7.01 -10.31 -27.73
N ASN A 188 7.72 -10.70 -26.64
CA ASN A 188 9.15 -10.56 -26.43
C ASN A 188 9.65 -9.12 -26.17
N LEU A 189 8.85 -8.26 -25.52
CA LEU A 189 9.36 -7.01 -24.97
C LEU A 189 10.54 -7.31 -24.03
N GLN A 190 11.70 -6.70 -24.29
CA GLN A 190 12.87 -6.90 -23.45
C GLN A 190 12.83 -5.92 -22.25
N PRO A 191 13.00 -6.44 -21.03
CA PRO A 191 13.07 -5.59 -19.85
C PRO A 191 14.45 -4.95 -19.72
N LYS A 192 14.54 -3.83 -18.98
CA LYS A 192 15.80 -3.13 -18.70
C LYS A 192 16.21 -3.37 -17.26
N GLU A 193 17.50 -3.63 -17.05
CA GLU A 193 18.07 -3.74 -15.70
C GLU A 193 17.86 -2.47 -14.89
N GLN A 194 17.66 -2.62 -13.60
CA GLN A 194 17.56 -1.51 -12.67
C GLN A 194 18.95 -0.93 -12.35
N ASP A 195 19.05 0.37 -12.19
CA ASP A 195 20.23 1.01 -11.59
C ASP A 195 20.19 0.83 -10.07
N HIS A 196 20.92 -0.16 -9.57
CA HIS A 196 20.95 -0.50 -8.15
C HIS A 196 21.52 0.62 -7.27
N SER A 197 22.28 1.58 -7.82
CA SER A 197 22.81 2.72 -7.07
C SER A 197 21.72 3.71 -6.65
N LEU A 198 20.58 3.71 -7.34
CA LEU A 198 19.42 4.56 -7.07
C LEU A 198 18.33 3.86 -6.22
N ALA A 199 18.60 2.62 -5.80
CA ALA A 199 17.61 1.84 -5.07
C ALA A 199 17.38 2.37 -3.65
N SER A 200 16.12 2.38 -3.22
CA SER A 200 15.73 2.60 -1.83
C SER A 200 14.72 1.55 -1.37
N LEU A 201 14.62 1.36 -0.04
CA LEU A 201 13.75 0.34 0.54
C LEU A 201 12.46 0.96 1.09
N ALA A 202 11.36 0.23 0.89
CA ALA A 202 10.04 0.51 1.45
C ALA A 202 9.69 -0.59 2.47
N ASN A 203 10.32 -0.51 3.64
CA ASN A 203 10.13 -1.48 4.71
C ASN A 203 8.67 -1.52 5.17
N LYS A 204 8.24 -2.72 5.60
CA LYS A 204 6.92 -2.92 6.21
C LYS A 204 6.73 -1.94 7.36
N ILE A 205 5.56 -1.32 7.42
CA ILE A 205 5.18 -0.38 8.48
C ILE A 205 4.75 -1.16 9.72
N ASN A 206 5.10 -0.63 10.88
CA ASN A 206 4.68 -1.12 12.19
C ASN A 206 3.70 -0.14 12.83
N ARG A 207 2.83 -0.64 13.71
CA ARG A 207 1.82 0.20 14.37
C ARG A 207 2.41 1.41 15.11
N ASN A 208 3.54 1.20 15.79
CA ASN A 208 4.17 2.26 16.60
C ASN A 208 4.69 3.43 15.76
N GLU A 209 4.94 3.22 14.47
CA GLU A 209 5.35 4.31 13.56
C GLU A 209 4.24 5.35 13.37
N GLY A 210 2.98 5.01 13.68
CA GLY A 210 1.88 5.96 13.70
C GLY A 210 1.93 6.99 14.82
N GLN A 211 2.75 6.81 15.85
CA GLN A 211 2.91 7.81 16.90
C GLN A 211 3.56 9.08 16.32
N ILE A 212 2.97 10.24 16.63
CA ILE A 212 3.55 11.53 16.25
C ILE A 212 4.79 11.76 17.12
N ASP A 213 5.89 12.09 16.46
CA ASP A 213 7.07 12.68 17.08
C ASP A 213 7.01 14.18 16.79
N TRP A 214 6.70 14.95 17.83
CA TRP A 214 6.54 16.40 17.72
C TRP A 214 7.86 17.14 17.44
N THR A 215 9.01 16.46 17.58
CA THR A 215 10.32 17.04 17.23
C THR A 215 10.54 17.11 15.72
N ASN A 216 9.77 16.36 14.95
CA ASN A 216 9.80 16.41 13.48
C ASN A 216 9.24 17.73 12.96
N ARG A 217 9.60 18.08 11.72
CA ARG A 217 9.05 19.25 11.05
C ARG A 217 7.56 19.08 10.77
N GLY A 218 6.81 20.16 10.77
CA GLY A 218 5.38 20.14 10.50
C GLY A 218 5.03 19.45 9.17
N ARG A 219 5.86 19.62 8.13
CA ARG A 219 5.68 18.93 6.85
C ARG A 219 5.85 17.41 6.97
N GLU A 220 6.82 16.94 7.74
CA GLU A 220 7.07 15.51 7.97
C GLU A 220 5.90 14.87 8.74
N ILE A 221 5.37 15.57 9.74
CA ILE A 221 4.18 15.15 10.49
C ILE A 221 2.95 15.04 9.57
N VAL A 222 2.73 16.04 8.70
CA VAL A 222 1.62 16.04 7.74
C VAL A 222 1.82 14.93 6.69
N ASN A 223 3.02 14.75 6.15
CA ASN A 223 3.29 13.67 5.19
C ASN A 223 3.02 12.30 5.80
N LYS A 224 3.45 12.07 7.06
CA LYS A 224 3.14 10.84 7.80
C LYS A 224 1.63 10.66 7.98
N PHE A 225 0.90 11.73 8.29
CA PHE A 225 -0.55 11.70 8.42
C PHE A 225 -1.23 11.30 7.10
N LEU A 226 -0.81 11.85 5.97
CA LEU A 226 -1.31 11.51 4.65
C LEU A 226 -0.96 10.06 4.27
N ALA A 227 0.27 9.63 4.53
CA ALA A 227 0.77 8.29 4.23
C ALA A 227 0.04 7.20 5.02
N PHE A 228 -0.25 7.45 6.29
CA PHE A 228 -0.80 6.45 7.20
C PHE A 228 -2.33 6.55 7.35
N ASN A 229 -3.00 7.31 6.48
CA ASN A 229 -4.45 7.50 6.49
C ASN A 229 -5.25 6.18 6.37
N LYS A 230 -4.68 5.12 5.81
CA LYS A 230 -5.28 3.77 5.81
C LYS A 230 -4.90 2.99 7.07
N TRP A 231 -3.62 2.85 7.33
CA TRP A 231 -3.02 2.11 8.44
C TRP A 231 -1.53 2.53 8.58
N PRO A 232 -1.03 2.67 9.83
CA PRO A 232 -1.63 2.34 11.13
C PRO A 232 -2.55 3.41 11.71
N LYS A 233 -2.78 4.52 11.05
CA LYS A 233 -3.28 5.80 11.51
C LYS A 233 -2.21 6.56 12.31
N VAL A 234 -2.33 7.87 12.35
CA VAL A 234 -1.42 8.71 13.12
C VAL A 234 -2.07 9.06 14.45
N PHE A 235 -1.33 8.96 15.54
CA PHE A 235 -1.85 9.17 16.89
C PHE A 235 -0.82 9.86 17.80
N PHE A 236 -1.31 10.44 18.88
CA PHE A 236 -0.52 11.00 19.98
C PHE A 236 -1.01 10.44 21.32
N LYS A 237 -0.19 10.58 22.37
CA LYS A 237 -0.56 10.13 23.71
C LYS A 237 -1.27 11.25 24.47
N LEU A 238 -2.43 10.92 25.05
CA LEU A 238 -3.15 11.79 25.98
C LEU A 238 -3.67 10.98 27.15
N GLY A 239 -3.19 11.25 28.34
CA GLY A 239 -3.56 10.50 29.55
C GLY A 239 -3.30 8.99 29.43
N GLY A 240 -2.22 8.58 28.75
CA GLY A 240 -1.86 7.18 28.52
C GLY A 240 -2.64 6.48 27.40
N MET A 241 -3.58 7.18 26.74
CA MET A 241 -4.37 6.65 25.62
C MET A 241 -3.78 7.07 24.27
N ASP A 242 -3.86 6.17 23.27
CA ASP A 242 -3.58 6.53 21.88
C ASP A 242 -4.79 7.26 21.29
N VAL A 243 -4.65 8.55 21.05
CA VAL A 243 -5.68 9.38 20.42
C VAL A 243 -5.34 9.58 18.95
N GLU A 244 -6.18 9.05 18.05
CA GLU A 244 -6.00 9.17 16.60
C GLU A 244 -6.22 10.63 16.17
N ALA A 245 -5.27 11.18 15.41
CA ALA A 245 -5.43 12.42 14.68
C ALA A 245 -6.24 12.13 13.40
N VAL A 246 -7.38 12.78 13.23
CA VAL A 246 -8.28 12.53 12.10
C VAL A 246 -8.19 13.63 11.05
N ASN A 247 -7.91 14.85 11.46
CA ASN A 247 -7.62 15.97 10.57
C ASN A 247 -6.48 16.80 11.18
N LEU A 248 -5.37 16.90 10.43
CA LEU A 248 -4.14 17.56 10.86
C LEU A 248 -3.55 18.35 9.69
N HIS A 249 -3.11 19.59 9.97
CA HIS A 249 -2.47 20.45 8.96
C HIS A 249 -1.44 21.39 9.60
N ILE A 250 -0.57 21.98 8.80
CA ILE A 250 0.35 23.04 9.23
C ILE A 250 -0.46 24.30 9.49
N HIS A 251 -0.27 24.91 10.66
CA HIS A 251 -0.97 26.15 11.05
C HIS A 251 -0.10 27.40 10.86
N SER A 252 1.10 27.41 11.43
CA SER A 252 2.01 28.54 11.38
C SER A 252 3.48 28.10 11.53
N ASN A 253 4.40 29.06 11.35
CA ASN A 253 5.84 28.86 11.57
C ASN A 253 6.30 29.40 12.92
N ASP A 254 5.39 29.64 13.87
CA ASP A 254 5.74 30.11 15.22
C ASP A 254 6.52 29.02 15.96
N ILE A 255 7.61 29.42 16.61
CA ILE A 255 8.53 28.50 17.27
C ILE A 255 8.23 28.41 18.75
N GLY A 256 8.15 27.19 19.26
CA GLY A 256 7.97 26.87 20.66
C GLY A 256 8.62 25.53 21.01
N ARG A 257 8.32 25.00 22.19
CA ARG A 257 8.81 23.71 22.61
C ARG A 257 8.05 22.60 21.91
N PRO A 258 8.69 21.71 21.13
CA PRO A 258 7.98 20.61 20.43
C PRO A 258 7.14 19.77 21.40
N GLY A 259 5.89 19.52 21.03
CA GLY A 259 4.89 18.82 21.86
C GLY A 259 4.12 19.70 22.83
N GLU A 260 4.52 20.94 23.05
CA GLU A 260 3.77 21.89 23.91
C GLU A 260 2.54 22.39 23.19
N ILE A 261 1.41 22.43 23.89
CA ILE A 261 0.16 22.99 23.38
C ILE A 261 0.29 24.51 23.31
N SER A 262 0.32 25.05 22.10
CA SER A 262 0.37 26.49 21.85
C SER A 262 -1.00 27.14 22.05
N GLU A 263 -2.08 26.42 21.72
CA GLU A 263 -3.46 26.87 21.89
C GLU A 263 -4.41 25.67 21.91
N PHE A 264 -5.45 25.74 22.76
CA PHE A 264 -6.54 24.77 22.77
C PHE A 264 -7.86 25.52 22.95
N ASN A 265 -8.70 25.47 21.92
CA ASN A 265 -9.98 26.18 21.88
C ASN A 265 -11.05 25.37 21.11
N GLU A 266 -12.24 25.95 20.88
CA GLU A 266 -13.32 25.29 20.12
C GLU A 266 -12.97 25.03 18.64
N GLU A 267 -11.98 25.72 18.08
CA GLU A 267 -11.63 25.62 16.67
C GLU A 267 -10.57 24.52 16.41
N SER A 268 -9.58 24.40 17.32
CA SER A 268 -8.47 23.47 17.13
C SER A 268 -7.67 23.21 18.40
N LEU A 269 -6.92 22.11 18.38
CA LEU A 269 -5.77 21.87 19.25
C LEU A 269 -4.50 22.16 18.45
N LYS A 270 -3.75 23.19 18.84
CA LYS A 270 -2.50 23.59 18.18
C LYS A 270 -1.30 23.18 19.01
N ILE A 271 -0.31 22.56 18.38
CA ILE A 271 0.86 21.99 19.04
C ILE A 271 2.11 22.46 18.31
N TYR A 272 3.12 22.91 19.07
CA TYR A 272 4.44 23.20 18.52
C TYR A 272 5.12 21.92 18.02
N CYS A 273 5.76 22.03 16.87
CA CYS A 273 6.57 20.97 16.27
C CYS A 273 7.98 21.50 15.97
N GLY A 274 8.81 20.71 15.29
CA GLY A 274 10.23 21.03 15.08
C GLY A 274 10.52 22.35 14.37
N ASP A 275 9.58 22.89 13.59
CA ASP A 275 9.77 24.11 12.81
C ASP A 275 8.51 24.99 12.70
N GLY A 276 7.52 24.78 13.58
CA GLY A 276 6.28 25.53 13.53
C GLY A 276 5.20 24.99 14.45
N VAL A 277 3.95 25.18 14.03
CA VAL A 277 2.74 24.74 14.73
C VAL A 277 1.90 23.90 13.78
N VAL A 278 1.46 22.75 14.24
CA VAL A 278 0.43 21.94 13.58
C VAL A 278 -0.90 22.10 14.32
N ALA A 279 -2.02 22.04 13.58
CA ALA A 279 -3.37 22.12 14.14
C ALA A 279 -4.12 20.82 13.88
N LEU A 280 -4.80 20.35 14.92
CA LEU A 280 -5.74 19.23 14.90
C LEU A 280 -7.15 19.78 15.03
N THR A 281 -8.03 19.46 14.07
CA THR A 281 -9.44 19.90 14.08
C THR A 281 -10.41 18.76 14.36
N SER A 282 -9.95 17.51 14.35
CA SER A 282 -10.74 16.36 14.79
C SER A 282 -9.85 15.22 15.26
N VAL A 283 -10.36 14.47 16.24
CA VAL A 283 -9.66 13.37 16.90
C VAL A 283 -10.61 12.19 17.12
N LYS A 284 -10.02 11.02 17.39
CA LYS A 284 -10.78 9.83 17.74
C LYS A 284 -10.13 9.09 18.92
N PHE A 285 -10.87 8.94 19.98
CA PHE A 285 -10.48 8.14 21.14
C PHE A 285 -10.69 6.64 20.88
N PRO A 286 -9.94 5.75 21.57
CA PRO A 286 -10.10 4.31 21.42
C PRO A 286 -11.55 3.87 21.67
N GLY A 287 -12.13 3.15 20.69
CA GLY A 287 -13.51 2.64 20.78
C GLY A 287 -14.61 3.70 20.68
N LYS A 288 -14.28 4.96 20.38
CA LYS A 288 -15.26 6.04 20.24
C LYS A 288 -15.43 6.47 18.78
N LYS A 289 -16.43 7.31 18.51
CA LYS A 289 -16.60 7.98 17.21
C LYS A 289 -15.62 9.15 17.11
N VAL A 290 -15.37 9.59 15.88
CA VAL A 290 -14.65 10.85 15.60
C VAL A 290 -15.41 12.02 16.22
N ILE A 291 -14.68 12.92 16.86
CA ILE A 291 -15.20 14.18 17.40
C ILE A 291 -14.42 15.37 16.83
N GLY A 292 -15.10 16.45 16.55
CA GLY A 292 -14.48 17.72 16.15
C GLY A 292 -13.83 18.45 17.33
N SER A 293 -13.06 19.50 17.02
CA SER A 293 -12.33 20.30 18.01
C SER A 293 -13.22 20.88 19.10
N LYS A 294 -14.43 21.34 18.78
CA LYS A 294 -15.38 21.91 19.78
C LYS A 294 -15.77 20.88 20.85
N ASP A 295 -16.18 19.67 20.45
CA ASP A 295 -16.53 18.60 21.37
C ASP A 295 -15.30 18.11 22.14
N PHE A 296 -14.15 18.06 21.46
CA PHE A 296 -12.89 17.71 22.09
C PHE A 296 -12.50 18.72 23.16
N PHE A 297 -12.55 20.03 22.86
CA PHE A 297 -12.29 21.10 23.79
C PHE A 297 -13.24 21.02 25.01
N ASN A 298 -14.55 20.97 24.79
CA ASN A 298 -15.53 20.88 25.86
C ASN A 298 -15.36 19.66 26.77
N SER A 299 -14.87 18.56 26.23
CA SER A 299 -14.64 17.31 26.99
C SER A 299 -13.30 17.24 27.73
N LYS A 300 -12.33 18.11 27.40
CA LYS A 300 -10.94 18.00 27.86
C LYS A 300 -10.33 19.29 28.42
N ARG A 301 -10.99 20.46 28.29
CA ARG A 301 -10.49 21.76 28.78
C ARG A 301 -10.13 21.81 30.27
N ASP A 302 -10.69 20.87 31.05
CA ASP A 302 -10.38 20.78 32.50
C ASP A 302 -9.20 19.81 32.77
N ILE A 303 -8.67 19.17 31.74
CA ILE A 303 -7.62 18.14 31.83
C ILE A 303 -6.34 18.58 31.10
N ILE A 304 -6.48 19.27 30.00
CA ILE A 304 -5.41 19.81 29.18
C ILE A 304 -5.63 21.30 28.89
N SER A 305 -4.53 22.03 28.85
CA SER A 305 -4.54 23.49 28.65
C SER A 305 -3.30 23.92 27.85
N GLN A 306 -3.29 25.17 27.43
CA GLN A 306 -2.12 25.80 26.83
C GLN A 306 -0.89 25.64 27.76
N GLY A 307 0.25 25.27 27.20
CA GLY A 307 1.48 25.04 27.93
C GLY A 307 1.71 23.59 28.36
N ASP A 308 0.67 22.72 28.33
CA ASP A 308 0.85 21.30 28.61
C ASP A 308 1.65 20.60 27.51
N LEU A 309 2.39 19.55 27.87
CA LEU A 309 3.24 18.78 26.96
C LEU A 309 2.55 17.48 26.55
N LEU A 310 2.36 17.28 25.26
CA LEU A 310 1.95 16.02 24.64
C LEU A 310 3.18 15.18 24.29
N ILE A 311 3.08 13.86 24.53
CA ILE A 311 4.18 12.91 24.27
C ILE A 311 3.84 12.02 23.06
#